data_514b19866179d9ddce61c422ee2b9386
#
_entry.id   514b19866179d9ddce61c422ee2b9386
#
_cell.length_a   1.000
_cell.length_b   1.000
_cell.length_c   1.000
_cell.angle_alpha   90.00
_cell.angle_beta   90.00
_cell.angle_gamma   90.00
#
_symmetry.space_group_name_H-M   'P 1'
#
loop_
_entity.id
_entity.type
_entity.pdbx_description
1 polymer ?
#
loop_
_entity_poly.entity_id
_entity_poly.type
_entity_poly.pdbx_seq_one_letter_code
_entity_poly.pdbx_strand_id
1 'polypeptide(L)'
;MAKVPCAIIGSGNIGTDLMIKVMRMSKALEMGAMVGIDPKSDGLARAARLNVPVTHEGIEGLRRLPNYKGIEVVFDATSAGAHIHNARGR
;
A
#
# COMPACT_ATOMS: atom_id res chain seq x y z
N MET A 1 -5.89 -20.60 -0.36
CA MET A 1 -4.51 -20.16 -0.47
C MET A 1 -4.33 -18.78 0.14
N ALA A 2 -3.22 -18.57 0.80
CA ALA A 2 -2.96 -17.28 1.41
C ALA A 2 -2.64 -16.25 0.34
N LYS A 3 -3.14 -15.05 0.53
CA LYS A 3 -2.83 -13.95 -0.37
C LYS A 3 -1.47 -13.37 0.00
N VAL A 4 -0.82 -12.74 -0.98
CA VAL A 4 0.47 -12.10 -0.78
C VAL A 4 0.24 -10.66 -0.31
N PRO A 5 0.77 -10.27 0.86
CA PRO A 5 0.60 -8.88 1.32
C PRO A 5 1.36 -7.91 0.43
N CYS A 6 0.73 -6.80 0.11
CA CYS A 6 1.36 -5.76 -0.67
C CYS A 6 1.20 -4.40 0.00
N ALA A 7 2.09 -3.47 -0.34
CA ALA A 7 2.00 -2.09 0.11
C ALA A 7 1.87 -1.19 -1.13
N ILE A 8 1.13 -0.11 -0.97
CA ILE A 8 0.99 0.89 -2.02
C ILE A 8 1.61 2.18 -1.51
N ILE A 9 2.58 2.71 -2.25
CA ILE A 9 3.21 3.98 -1.92
C ILE A 9 2.57 5.06 -2.79
N GLY A 10 2.01 6.05 -2.16
CA GLY A 10 1.30 7.12 -2.83
C GLY A 10 -0.19 7.00 -2.57
N SER A 11 -0.72 7.89 -1.75
CA SER A 11 -2.11 7.82 -1.30
C SER A 11 -3.01 8.79 -2.07
N GLY A 12 -2.58 9.27 -3.23
CA GLY A 12 -3.41 10.09 -4.11
C GLY A 12 -4.41 9.25 -4.87
N ASN A 13 -4.95 9.82 -5.96
CA ASN A 13 -5.99 9.15 -6.74
C ASN A 13 -5.53 7.81 -7.32
N ILE A 14 -4.31 7.75 -7.82
CA ILE A 14 -3.79 6.53 -8.42
C ILE A 14 -3.64 5.44 -7.37
N GLY A 15 -3.04 5.78 -6.24
CA GLY A 15 -2.85 4.81 -5.17
C GLY A 15 -4.15 4.33 -4.57
N THR A 16 -5.11 5.24 -4.37
CA THR A 16 -6.41 4.88 -3.83
C THR A 16 -7.16 3.93 -4.77
N ASP A 17 -7.14 4.25 -6.07
CA ASP A 17 -7.79 3.39 -7.05
C ASP A 17 -7.15 2.00 -7.10
N LEU A 18 -5.82 1.97 -7.03
CA LEU A 18 -5.09 0.71 -7.03
C LEU A 18 -5.44 -0.12 -5.80
N MET A 19 -5.52 0.52 -4.63
CA MET A 19 -5.92 -0.17 -3.40
C MET A 19 -7.30 -0.82 -3.56
N ILE A 20 -8.25 -0.08 -4.10
CA ILE A 20 -9.60 -0.59 -4.28
C ILE A 20 -9.59 -1.79 -5.23
N LYS A 21 -8.81 -1.70 -6.29
CA LYS A 21 -8.71 -2.80 -7.24
C LYS A 21 -8.10 -4.05 -6.61
N VAL A 22 -7.07 -3.87 -5.80
CA VAL A 22 -6.47 -5.00 -5.10
C VAL A 22 -7.49 -5.67 -4.19
N MET A 23 -8.24 -4.87 -3.44
CA MET A 23 -9.19 -5.41 -2.47
C MET A 23 -10.39 -6.09 -3.12
N ARG A 24 -10.82 -5.58 -4.27
CA ARG A 24 -12.02 -6.11 -4.92
C ARG A 24 -11.75 -7.20 -5.93
N MET A 25 -10.66 -7.07 -6.67
CA MET A 25 -10.46 -7.88 -7.86
C MET A 25 -9.33 -8.87 -7.76
N SER A 26 -8.38 -8.64 -6.88
CA SER A 26 -7.24 -9.54 -6.79
C SER A 26 -7.57 -10.75 -5.92
N LYS A 27 -7.26 -11.91 -6.44
CA LYS A 27 -7.35 -13.16 -5.67
C LYS A 27 -5.99 -13.54 -5.07
N ALA A 28 -4.93 -12.88 -5.53
CA ALA A 28 -3.57 -13.23 -5.12
C ALA A 28 -2.96 -12.23 -4.15
N LEU A 29 -3.48 -11.01 -4.10
CA LEU A 29 -2.90 -9.94 -3.29
C LEU A 29 -3.86 -9.47 -2.22
N GLU A 30 -3.29 -9.06 -1.09
CA GLU A 30 -4.08 -8.41 -0.04
C GLU A 30 -3.34 -7.15 0.38
N MET A 31 -4.11 -6.17 0.89
CA MET A 31 -3.50 -4.91 1.33
C MET A 31 -2.81 -5.10 2.67
N GLY A 32 -1.49 -4.92 2.67
CA GLY A 32 -0.72 -4.92 3.88
C GLY A 32 -0.46 -3.53 4.44
N ALA A 33 -0.37 -2.52 3.56
CA ALA A 33 -0.14 -1.15 4.01
C ALA A 33 -0.47 -0.17 2.90
N MET A 34 -0.92 1.03 3.31
CA MET A 34 -1.08 2.18 2.43
C MET A 34 -0.14 3.26 2.93
N VAL A 35 0.74 3.74 2.08
CA VAL A 35 1.81 4.65 2.45
C VAL A 35 1.61 6.00 1.76
N GLY A 36 1.63 7.07 2.54
CA GLY A 36 1.56 8.43 2.02
C GLY A 36 2.51 9.32 2.77
N ILE A 37 2.46 10.61 2.48
CA ILE A 37 3.29 11.60 3.16
C ILE A 37 2.45 12.69 3.81
N ASP A 38 1.15 12.70 3.57
CA ASP A 38 0.26 13.72 4.13
C ASP A 38 -0.75 13.04 5.05
N PRO A 39 -0.73 13.35 6.36
CA PRO A 39 -1.68 12.72 7.28
C PRO A 39 -3.14 13.05 6.98
N LYS A 40 -3.40 14.09 6.17
CA LYS A 40 -4.74 14.45 5.79
C LYS A 40 -5.20 13.83 4.48
N SER A 41 -4.41 12.97 3.91
CA SER A 41 -4.72 12.32 2.64
C SER A 41 -6.03 11.53 2.72
N ASP A 42 -6.92 11.74 1.75
CA ASP A 42 -8.16 10.97 1.66
C ASP A 42 -7.89 9.49 1.45
N GLY A 43 -6.84 9.16 0.72
CA GLY A 43 -6.48 7.77 0.48
C GLY A 43 -6.10 7.06 1.76
N LEU A 44 -5.34 7.73 2.63
CA LEU A 44 -4.99 7.14 3.92
C LEU A 44 -6.22 6.99 4.81
N ALA A 45 -7.10 7.99 4.82
CA ALA A 45 -8.32 7.89 5.61
C ALA A 45 -9.21 6.74 5.13
N ARG A 46 -9.30 6.56 3.82
CA ARG A 46 -10.09 5.47 3.26
C ARG A 46 -9.49 4.12 3.62
N ALA A 47 -8.18 3.99 3.52
CA ALA A 47 -7.50 2.75 3.88
C ALA A 47 -7.72 2.42 5.36
N ALA A 48 -7.63 3.41 6.22
CA ALA A 48 -7.84 3.19 7.65
C ALA A 48 -9.26 2.69 7.92
N ARG A 49 -10.26 3.23 7.22
CA ARG A 49 -11.64 2.77 7.38
C ARG A 49 -11.83 1.33 6.93
N LEU A 50 -10.99 0.86 6.04
CA LEU A 50 -11.04 -0.50 5.53
C LEU A 50 -10.12 -1.44 6.32
N ASN A 51 -9.62 -0.97 7.45
CA ASN A 51 -8.73 -1.73 8.33
C ASN A 51 -7.38 -2.07 7.70
N VAL A 52 -6.93 -1.24 6.79
CA VAL A 52 -5.60 -1.38 6.20
C VAL A 52 -4.62 -0.56 7.01
N PRO A 53 -3.48 -1.13 7.44
CA PRO A 53 -2.46 -0.33 8.12
C PRO A 53 -2.00 0.83 7.27
N VAL A 54 -1.87 2.01 7.86
CA VAL A 54 -1.50 3.22 7.13
C VAL A 54 -0.33 3.91 7.80
N THR A 55 0.43 4.67 7.01
CA THR A 55 1.45 5.56 7.53
C THR A 55 1.52 6.78 6.62
N HIS A 56 1.79 7.94 7.22
CA HIS A 56 2.01 9.17 6.46
C HIS A 56 3.48 9.59 6.47
N GLU A 57 4.36 8.70 6.90
CA GLU A 57 5.79 8.97 7.00
C GLU A 57 6.61 8.39 5.86
N GLY A 58 5.95 8.05 4.77
CA GLY A 58 6.63 7.53 3.58
C GLY A 58 7.26 6.17 3.83
N ILE A 59 8.36 5.92 3.13
CA ILE A 59 9.05 4.64 3.21
C ILE A 59 9.52 4.34 4.64
N GLU A 60 9.97 5.36 5.37
CA GLU A 60 10.42 5.14 6.75
C GLU A 60 9.28 4.66 7.64
N GLY A 61 8.09 5.23 7.45
CA GLY A 61 6.92 4.77 8.18
C GLY A 61 6.55 3.34 7.82
N LEU A 62 6.67 2.99 6.55
CA LEU A 62 6.40 1.62 6.11
C LEU A 62 7.33 0.63 6.81
N ARG A 63 8.60 0.96 6.92
CA ARG A 63 9.58 0.09 7.58
C ARG A 63 9.32 -0.12 9.05
N ARG A 64 8.61 0.83 9.69
CA ARG A 64 8.29 0.75 11.11
C ARG A 64 7.03 -0.05 11.39
N LEU A 65 6.25 -0.38 10.37
CA LEU A 65 5.03 -1.14 10.58
C LEU A 65 5.36 -2.56 11.05
N PRO A 66 4.59 -3.08 12.01
CA PRO A 66 4.86 -4.42 12.54
C PRO A 66 4.81 -5.50 11.48
N ASN A 67 4.02 -5.30 10.43
CA ASN A 67 3.85 -6.30 9.39
C ASN A 67 4.75 -6.05 8.18
N TYR A 68 5.70 -5.13 8.28
CA TYR A 68 6.57 -4.82 7.13
C TYR A 68 7.27 -6.06 6.58
N LYS A 69 7.74 -6.91 7.46
CA LYS A 69 8.48 -8.12 7.04
C LYS A 69 7.64 -9.08 6.22
N GLY A 70 6.33 -9.03 6.36
CA GLY A 70 5.44 -9.88 5.60
C GLY A 70 5.08 -9.32 4.23
N ILE A 71 5.36 -8.05 3.99
CA ILE A 71 5.02 -7.41 2.73
C ILE A 71 6.01 -7.85 1.66
N GLU A 72 5.50 -8.43 0.57
CA GLU A 72 6.32 -8.99 -0.47
C GLU A 72 6.32 -8.19 -1.77
N VAL A 73 5.29 -7.37 -1.98
CA VAL A 73 5.17 -6.59 -3.20
C VAL A 73 4.89 -5.14 -2.82
N VAL A 74 5.55 -4.22 -3.50
CA VAL A 74 5.33 -2.79 -3.28
C VAL A 74 4.96 -2.16 -4.62
N PHE A 75 3.82 -1.47 -4.63
CA PHE A 75 3.39 -0.69 -5.80
C PHE A 75 3.75 0.77 -5.56
N ASP A 76 4.50 1.35 -6.46
CA ASP A 76 4.83 2.77 -6.39
C ASP A 76 3.86 3.54 -7.26
N ALA A 77 2.94 4.24 -6.63
CA ALA A 77 1.91 5.01 -7.32
C ALA A 77 2.12 6.51 -7.14
N THR A 78 3.37 6.92 -6.95
CA THR A 78 3.68 8.34 -6.71
C THR A 78 3.81 9.15 -8.00
N SER A 79 3.91 8.49 -9.15
CA SER A 79 4.02 9.19 -10.42
C SER A 79 2.87 8.78 -11.33
N ALA A 80 2.88 9.28 -12.58
CA ALA A 80 1.78 9.08 -13.51
C ALA A 80 1.47 7.61 -13.80
N GLY A 81 2.46 6.74 -13.70
CA GLY A 81 2.25 5.31 -13.88
C GLY A 81 2.62 4.57 -12.62
N ALA A 82 1.83 3.57 -12.25
CA ALA A 82 2.18 2.75 -11.11
C ALA A 82 3.28 1.78 -11.48
N HIS A 83 4.21 1.58 -10.57
CA HIS A 83 5.32 0.65 -10.75
C HIS A 83 5.27 -0.42 -9.68
N ILE A 84 5.62 -1.63 -10.05
CA ILE A 84 5.63 -2.76 -9.13
C ILE A 84 7.07 -3.07 -8.76
N HIS A 85 7.32 -3.17 -7.47
CA HIS A 85 8.64 -3.54 -6.96
C HIS A 85 8.51 -4.77 -6.09
N ASN A 86 9.48 -5.66 -6.19
CA ASN A 86 9.54 -6.82 -5.33
C ASN A 86 10.34 -6.46 -4.08
N ALA A 87 9.64 -6.35 -2.94
CA ALA A 87 10.27 -5.92 -1.71
C ALA A 87 11.33 -6.91 -1.21
N ARG A 88 11.27 -8.16 -1.66
CA ARG A 88 12.22 -9.17 -1.23
C ARG A 88 13.44 -9.26 -2.13
N GLY A 89 13.38 -8.76 -3.30
CA GLY A 89 14.40 -8.94 -4.31
C GLY A 89 15.53 -7.95 -4.26
N ARG A 90 15.68 -7.30 -3.19
CA ARG A 90 16.65 -6.24 -3.19
C ARG A 90 17.76 -6.44 -2.33
#